data_4637068fadaed71df2385588ba784d49
#
_entry.id   4637068fadaed71df2385588ba784d49
#
_cell.length_a   1.000
_cell.length_b   1.000
_cell.length_c   1.000
_cell.angle_alpha   90.00
_cell.angle_beta   90.00
_cell.angle_gamma   90.00
#
_symmetry.space_group_name_H-M   'P 1'
#
loop_
_entity.id
_entity.type
_entity.pdbx_description
1 polymer ?
#
loop_
_entity_poly.entity_id
_entity_poly.type
_entity_poly.pdbx_seq_one_letter_code
_entity_poly.pdbx_strand_id
1 'polypeptide(L)'
;QNKMRKMRLFQTDAYISIDFAQGLAEVFRLVDEQEQSATPTMLLGKIDQGKRKRLIVYEQPEVREVNALKRELEAFINSVQTGTEPAVSGRDGLQALEVAQEILAKIESQRITAIEEEWK
;
A
#
# COMPACT_ATOMS: atom_id res chain seq x y z
N GLN A 1 13.17 -16.50 -9.90
CA GLN A 1 12.15 -15.41 -9.93
C GLN A 1 12.07 -14.78 -8.56
N ASN A 2 12.45 -13.52 -8.44
CA ASN A 2 12.26 -12.78 -7.19
C ASN A 2 10.76 -12.59 -6.97
N LYS A 3 10.25 -13.09 -5.85
CA LYS A 3 8.86 -12.87 -5.45
C LYS A 3 8.68 -11.39 -5.14
N MET A 4 7.98 -10.68 -6.01
CA MET A 4 7.67 -9.26 -5.82
C MET A 4 6.37 -9.14 -5.02
N ARG A 5 6.42 -8.43 -3.90
CA ARG A 5 5.26 -8.09 -3.07
C ARG A 5 5.24 -6.60 -2.84
N LYS A 6 4.84 -5.86 -3.87
CA LYS A 6 4.81 -4.39 -3.84
C LYS A 6 3.40 -3.87 -4.02
N MET A 7 3.08 -2.83 -3.25
CA MET A 7 1.86 -2.05 -3.41
C MET A 7 2.24 -0.59 -3.67
N ARG A 8 1.51 0.05 -4.56
CA ARG A 8 1.66 1.47 -4.88
C ARG A 8 0.31 2.15 -4.78
N LEU A 9 0.25 3.22 -4.01
CA LEU A 9 -0.95 4.00 -3.79
C LEU A 9 -0.71 5.42 -4.30
N PHE A 10 -1.67 5.92 -5.06
CA PHE A 10 -1.63 7.26 -5.63
C PHE A 10 -2.77 8.08 -5.01
N GLN A 11 -2.42 9.22 -4.45
CA GLN A 11 -3.34 10.22 -3.94
C GLN A 11 -3.10 11.54 -4.68
N THR A 12 -3.98 12.52 -4.49
CA THR A 12 -3.87 13.83 -5.17
C THR A 12 -2.53 14.53 -4.85
N ASP A 13 -2.02 14.33 -3.66
CA ASP A 13 -0.84 15.01 -3.10
C ASP A 13 0.22 14.04 -2.54
N ALA A 14 0.02 12.74 -2.73
CA ALA A 14 0.96 11.73 -2.24
C ALA A 14 1.08 10.52 -3.17
N TYR A 15 2.29 9.97 -3.20
CA TYR A 15 2.59 8.66 -3.75
C TYR A 15 3.25 7.80 -2.67
N ILE A 16 2.69 6.62 -2.44
CA ILE A 16 3.16 5.69 -1.41
C ILE A 16 3.59 4.39 -2.09
N SER A 17 4.81 3.95 -1.83
CA SER A 17 5.36 2.68 -2.29
C SER A 17 5.67 1.79 -1.09
N ILE A 18 5.10 0.58 -1.08
CA ILE A 18 5.32 -0.40 -0.01
C ILE A 18 5.91 -1.66 -0.63
N ASP A 19 7.06 -2.10 -0.14
CA ASP A 19 7.67 -3.38 -0.46
C ASP A 19 7.57 -4.32 0.75
N PHE A 20 6.59 -5.21 0.72
CA PHE A 20 6.37 -6.16 1.81
C PHE A 20 7.44 -7.25 1.90
N ALA A 21 8.21 -7.46 0.83
CA ALA A 21 9.30 -8.44 0.86
C ALA A 21 10.55 -7.90 1.55
N GLN A 22 10.77 -6.59 1.42
CA GLN A 22 11.90 -5.90 2.02
C GLN A 22 11.54 -5.19 3.34
N GLY A 23 10.25 -5.11 3.68
CA GLY A 23 9.79 -4.32 4.83
C GLY A 23 10.09 -2.83 4.67
N LEU A 24 9.94 -2.30 3.45
CA LEU A 24 10.26 -0.92 3.12
C LEU A 24 8.98 -0.15 2.76
N ALA A 25 8.83 1.04 3.33
CA ALA A 25 7.80 1.98 2.95
C ALA A 25 8.43 3.32 2.57
N GLU A 26 7.98 3.89 1.46
CA GLU A 26 8.43 5.17 0.93
C GLU A 26 7.22 6.04 0.65
N VAL A 27 7.27 7.28 1.08
CA VAL A 27 6.19 8.26 0.91
C VAL A 27 6.74 9.51 0.25
N PHE A 28 6.16 9.87 -0.88
CA PHE A 28 6.44 11.11 -1.59
C PHE A 28 5.21 12.00 -1.46
N ARG A 29 5.36 13.21 -0.94
CA ARG A 29 4.25 14.15 -0.76
C ARG A 29 4.52 15.47 -1.44
N LEU A 30 3.42 16.08 -1.90
CA LEU A 30 3.39 17.48 -2.30
C LEU A 30 2.86 18.30 -1.12
N VAL A 31 3.72 19.10 -0.53
CA VAL A 31 3.35 20.01 0.59
C VAL A 31 3.47 21.46 0.15
N ASP A 32 2.65 22.35 0.69
CA ASP A 32 2.77 23.77 0.43
C ASP A 32 4.02 24.33 1.13
N GLU A 33 4.72 25.26 0.50
CA GLU A 33 6.01 25.81 1.00
C GLU A 33 5.89 26.42 2.41
N GLN A 34 4.67 26.72 2.85
CA GLN A 34 4.38 27.29 4.17
C GLN A 34 4.13 26.23 5.26
N GLU A 35 3.88 24.97 4.89
CA GLU A 35 3.66 23.86 5.81
C GLU A 35 4.99 23.14 6.08
N GLN A 36 5.77 23.64 7.03
CA GLN A 36 6.94 22.89 7.51
C GLN A 36 6.49 21.73 8.41
N SER A 37 6.69 20.52 7.93
CA SER A 37 6.46 19.31 8.71
C SER A 37 7.53 19.17 9.81
N ALA A 38 7.11 18.79 11.02
CA ALA A 38 8.01 18.53 12.15
C ALA A 38 8.80 17.21 12.02
N THR A 39 8.54 16.41 11.01
CA THR A 39 9.22 15.14 10.73
C THR A 39 10.46 15.35 9.86
N PRO A 40 11.55 14.60 10.08
CA PRO A 40 12.73 14.67 9.24
C PRO A 40 12.36 14.22 7.82
N THR A 41 12.27 15.17 6.93
CA THR A 41 11.80 15.02 5.57
C THR A 41 12.89 15.44 4.61
N MET A 42 13.18 14.60 3.62
CA MET A 42 14.13 14.96 2.58
C MET A 42 13.42 15.76 1.48
N LEU A 43 13.87 16.98 1.22
CA LEU A 43 13.39 17.78 0.11
C LEU A 43 13.99 17.26 -1.20
N LEU A 44 13.16 16.78 -2.10
CA LEU A 44 13.58 16.30 -3.42
C LEU A 44 13.52 17.39 -4.50
N GLY A 45 12.60 18.34 -4.37
CA GLY A 45 12.44 19.38 -5.37
C GLY A 45 11.29 20.34 -5.07
N LYS A 46 11.15 21.33 -5.96
CA LYS A 46 10.07 22.31 -5.93
C LYS A 46 9.30 22.27 -7.25
N ILE A 47 7.99 22.37 -7.16
CA ILE A 47 7.10 22.55 -8.32
C ILE A 47 6.50 23.95 -8.24
N ASP A 48 6.74 24.75 -9.27
CA ASP A 48 6.12 26.05 -9.44
C ASP A 48 4.98 25.92 -10.46
N GLN A 49 3.75 26.03 -9.99
CA GLN A 49 2.54 26.01 -10.83
C GLN A 49 1.88 27.42 -10.82
N GLY A 50 2.65 28.45 -11.05
CA GLY A 50 2.20 29.84 -11.11
C GLY A 50 1.85 30.41 -9.73
N LYS A 51 0.61 30.29 -9.28
CA LYS A 51 0.17 30.87 -7.98
C LYS A 51 0.46 29.96 -6.77
N ARG A 52 0.84 28.71 -6.97
CA ARG A 52 1.14 27.75 -5.89
C ARG A 52 2.54 27.18 -6.05
N LYS A 53 3.33 27.34 -5.03
CA LYS A 53 4.65 26.72 -4.91
C LYS A 53 4.53 25.54 -3.97
N ARG A 54 4.84 24.34 -4.48
CA ARG A 54 4.80 23.11 -3.72
C ARG A 54 6.17 22.47 -3.65
N LEU A 55 6.43 21.82 -2.54
CA LEU A 55 7.64 21.05 -2.30
C LEU A 55 7.33 19.56 -2.47
N ILE A 56 8.24 18.86 -3.14
CA ILE A 56 8.22 17.40 -3.15
C ILE A 56 9.08 16.93 -1.99
N VAL A 57 8.46 16.32 -0.99
CA VAL A 57 9.13 15.79 0.18
C VAL A 57 9.10 14.26 0.15
N TYR A 58 10.20 13.67 0.60
CA TYR A 58 10.36 12.22 0.73
C TYR A 58 10.50 11.85 2.20
N GLU A 59 9.72 10.86 2.59
CA GLU A 59 9.75 10.28 3.92
C GLU A 59 9.93 8.77 3.79
N GLN A 60 10.78 8.22 4.63
CA GLN A 60 10.93 6.78 4.77
C GLN A 60 10.56 6.39 6.20
N PRO A 61 9.28 6.00 6.43
CA PRO A 61 8.86 5.56 7.74
C PRO A 61 9.68 4.35 8.20
N GLU A 62 10.08 4.35 9.46
CA GLU A 62 10.76 3.21 10.05
C GLU A 62 9.78 2.03 10.14
N VAL A 63 10.08 0.96 9.43
CA VAL A 63 9.33 -0.29 9.49
C VAL A 63 10.06 -1.25 10.42
N ARG A 64 9.42 -1.60 11.54
CA ARG A 64 9.97 -2.60 12.46
C ARG A 64 9.93 -3.96 11.80
N GLU A 65 11.04 -4.67 11.87
CA GLU A 65 11.09 -6.07 11.43
C GLU A 65 10.19 -6.92 12.33
N VAL A 66 9.13 -7.46 11.75
CA VAL A 66 8.13 -8.25 12.47
C VAL A 66 7.92 -9.57 11.73
N ASN A 67 8.02 -10.66 12.45
CA ASN A 67 7.58 -11.95 11.92
C ASN A 67 6.04 -11.97 11.85
N ALA A 68 5.49 -11.79 10.64
CA ALA A 68 4.05 -11.68 10.41
C ALA A 68 3.29 -12.91 10.90
N LEU A 69 3.79 -14.13 10.63
CA LEU A 69 3.17 -15.37 11.08
C LEU A 69 3.13 -15.49 12.60
N LYS A 70 4.21 -15.12 13.27
CA LYS A 70 4.24 -15.11 14.74
C LYS A 70 3.19 -14.16 15.30
N ARG A 71 3.08 -12.95 14.76
CA ARG A 71 2.08 -11.96 15.17
C ARG A 71 0.65 -12.44 14.96
N GLU A 72 0.39 -13.10 13.84
CA GLU A 72 -0.92 -13.68 13.52
C GLU A 72 -1.30 -14.75 14.55
N LEU A 73 -0.40 -15.67 14.84
CA LEU A 73 -0.62 -16.72 15.85
C LEU A 73 -0.80 -16.15 17.26
N GLU A 74 0.01 -15.17 17.66
CA GLU A 74 -0.14 -14.50 18.97
C GLU A 74 -1.51 -13.80 19.08
N ALA A 75 -1.95 -13.09 18.04
CA ALA A 75 -3.24 -12.42 18.00
C ALA A 75 -4.39 -13.43 18.11
N PHE A 76 -4.32 -14.54 17.38
CA PHE A 76 -5.31 -15.60 17.43
C PHE A 76 -5.39 -16.24 18.80
N ILE A 77 -4.26 -16.64 19.39
CA ILE A 77 -4.21 -17.24 20.73
C ILE A 77 -4.78 -16.28 21.77
N ASN A 78 -4.40 -15.02 21.71
CA ASN A 78 -4.92 -14.00 22.63
C ASN A 78 -6.45 -13.87 22.54
N SER A 79 -7.02 -13.84 21.32
CA SER A 79 -8.46 -13.78 21.12
C SER A 79 -9.18 -14.99 21.71
N VAL A 80 -8.63 -16.20 21.54
CA VAL A 80 -9.17 -17.44 22.13
C VAL A 80 -9.12 -17.39 23.66
N GLN A 81 -8.00 -16.94 24.23
CA GLN A 81 -7.81 -16.88 25.69
C GLN A 81 -8.70 -15.83 26.37
N THR A 82 -8.89 -14.69 25.72
CA THR A 82 -9.65 -13.57 26.28
C THR A 82 -11.14 -13.57 25.91
N GLY A 83 -11.54 -14.41 24.94
CA GLY A 83 -12.90 -14.43 24.39
C GLY A 83 -13.25 -13.16 23.63
N THR A 84 -12.24 -12.40 23.16
CA THR A 84 -12.44 -11.17 22.39
C THR A 84 -12.42 -11.45 20.89
N GLU A 85 -13.11 -10.61 20.12
CA GLU A 85 -13.07 -10.70 18.67
C GLU A 85 -11.64 -10.45 18.15
N PRO A 86 -11.13 -11.26 17.21
CA PRO A 86 -9.81 -11.06 16.65
C PRO A 86 -9.74 -9.75 15.83
N ALA A 87 -8.56 -9.14 15.80
CA ALA A 87 -8.32 -7.90 15.05
C ALA A 87 -8.66 -8.02 13.56
N VAL A 88 -8.55 -9.23 13.01
CA VAL A 88 -9.01 -9.59 11.66
C VAL A 88 -9.93 -10.80 11.81
N SER A 89 -11.20 -10.61 11.56
CA SER A 89 -12.21 -11.66 11.66
C SER A 89 -12.25 -12.55 10.42
N GLY A 90 -12.91 -13.70 10.52
CA GLY A 90 -13.17 -14.55 9.33
C GLY A 90 -14.01 -13.85 8.26
N ARG A 91 -14.84 -12.87 8.65
CA ARG A 91 -15.61 -12.05 7.71
C ARG A 91 -14.71 -11.09 6.91
N ASP A 92 -13.73 -10.48 7.56
CA ASP A 92 -12.76 -9.61 6.89
C ASP A 92 -11.92 -10.42 5.89
N GLY A 93 -11.52 -11.65 6.27
CA GLY A 93 -10.84 -12.58 5.38
C GLY A 93 -11.69 -12.97 4.18
N LEU A 94 -12.99 -13.23 4.37
CA LEU A 94 -13.91 -13.52 3.27
C LEU A 94 -14.04 -12.35 2.31
N GLN A 95 -14.23 -11.13 2.80
CA GLN A 95 -14.30 -9.92 1.97
C GLN A 95 -13.02 -9.73 1.13
N ALA A 96 -11.86 -9.96 1.72
CA ALA A 96 -10.59 -9.87 1.01
C ALA A 96 -10.49 -10.89 -0.14
N LEU A 97 -10.99 -12.12 0.07
CA LEU A 97 -11.03 -13.15 -0.96
C LEU A 97 -12.05 -12.82 -2.07
N GLU A 98 -13.20 -12.29 -1.74
CA GLU A 98 -14.21 -11.85 -2.72
C GLU A 98 -13.64 -10.78 -3.65
N VAL A 99 -13.00 -9.76 -3.10
CA VAL A 99 -12.34 -8.71 -3.90
C VAL A 99 -11.23 -9.28 -4.77
N ALA A 100 -10.43 -10.20 -4.24
CA ALA A 100 -9.37 -10.85 -5.01
C ALA A 100 -9.92 -11.66 -6.19
N GLN A 101 -11.03 -12.36 -6.00
CA GLN A 101 -11.71 -13.13 -7.06
C GLN A 101 -12.28 -12.20 -8.14
N GLU A 102 -12.89 -11.07 -7.75
CA GLU A 102 -13.39 -10.08 -8.71
C GLU A 102 -12.26 -9.50 -9.57
N ILE A 103 -11.10 -9.20 -8.95
CA ILE A 103 -9.92 -8.70 -9.67
C ILE A 103 -9.42 -9.77 -10.66
N LEU A 104 -9.31 -11.03 -10.25
CA LEU A 104 -8.88 -12.11 -11.11
C LEU A 104 -9.83 -12.30 -12.30
N ALA A 105 -11.14 -12.29 -12.06
CA ALA A 105 -12.15 -12.41 -13.12
C ALA A 105 -12.03 -11.26 -14.15
N LYS A 106 -11.76 -10.03 -13.69
CA LYS A 106 -11.53 -8.88 -14.59
C LYS A 106 -10.25 -9.03 -15.41
N ILE A 107 -9.17 -9.51 -14.80
CA ILE A 107 -7.90 -9.75 -15.52
C ILE A 107 -8.10 -10.82 -16.59
N GLU A 108 -8.80 -11.90 -16.29
CA GLU A 108 -9.08 -12.99 -17.23
C GLU A 108 -9.93 -12.49 -18.40
N SER A 109 -11.00 -11.72 -18.13
CA SER A 109 -11.86 -11.16 -19.18
C SER A 109 -11.10 -10.25 -20.13
N GLN A 110 -10.21 -9.40 -19.61
CA GLN A 110 -9.39 -8.51 -20.44
C GLN A 110 -8.38 -9.28 -21.31
N ARG A 111 -7.82 -10.37 -20.79
CA ARG A 111 -6.91 -11.24 -21.57
C ARG A 111 -7.60 -11.88 -22.76
N ILE A 112 -8.84 -12.33 -22.58
CA ILE A 112 -9.65 -12.94 -23.66
C ILE A 112 -9.92 -11.90 -24.76
N THR A 113 -10.35 -10.69 -24.38
CA THR A 113 -10.64 -9.61 -25.32
C THR A 113 -9.39 -9.20 -26.13
N ALA A 114 -8.23 -9.10 -25.50
CA ALA A 114 -6.99 -8.76 -26.18
C ALA A 114 -6.57 -9.82 -27.21
N ILE A 115 -6.78 -11.09 -26.92
CA ILE A 115 -6.50 -12.20 -27.86
C ILE A 115 -7.45 -12.15 -29.06
N GLU A 116 -8.73 -11.87 -28.84
CA GLU A 116 -9.74 -11.77 -29.92
C GLU A 116 -9.48 -10.57 -30.87
N GLU A 117 -8.88 -9.50 -30.38
CA GLU A 117 -8.52 -8.32 -31.19
C GLU A 117 -7.24 -8.56 -32.05
N GLU A 118 -6.31 -9.38 -31.59
CA GLU A 118 -5.09 -9.72 -32.36
C GLU A 118 -5.37 -10.66 -33.54
N TRP A 119 -6.51 -11.33 -33.59
CA TRP A 119 -6.89 -12.28 -34.65
C TRP A 119 -7.88 -11.71 -35.66
N LYS A 120 -8.18 -10.42 -35.66
CA LYS A 120 -9.00 -9.69 -36.65
C LYS A 120 -8.17 -8.83 -37.57
#